data_f6684100a2c36cb788bb7062e2bb562d
#
_entry.id   f6684100a2c36cb788bb7062e2bb562d
#
_cell.length_a   1.000
_cell.length_b   1.000
_cell.length_c   1.000
_cell.angle_alpha   90.00
_cell.angle_beta   90.00
_cell.angle_gamma   90.00
#
_symmetry.space_group_name_H-M   'P 1'
#
loop_
_entity.id
_entity.type
_entity.pdbx_description
1 polymer ?
#
loop_
_entity_poly.entity_id
_entity_poly.type
_entity_poly.pdbx_seq_one_letter_code
_entity_poly.pdbx_strand_id
1 'polypeptide(L)'
;TFSFHNNTPFTQSCLEYRYGGLINVYSSYFKEHYNYCGDSLGYWRFDRLEEVLQDPEVQHLQVLTHDANWADEPLSPRKRFSKAMRNHAERLIAGQVNGLHSKGMLCPDDDED
;
A
#
# COMPACT_ATOMS: atom_id res chain seq x y z
N THR A 1 -12.91 -7.40 7.98
CA THR A 1 -12.13 -8.11 6.95
C THR A 1 -10.64 -7.97 7.22
N PHE A 2 -9.83 -8.82 6.63
CA PHE A 2 -8.38 -8.71 6.64
C PHE A 2 -7.79 -9.24 5.33
N SER A 3 -6.55 -8.81 5.05
CA SER A 3 -5.71 -9.34 3.98
C SER A 3 -4.31 -9.63 4.52
N PHE A 4 -3.56 -10.50 3.86
CA PHE A 4 -2.16 -10.73 4.19
C PHE A 4 -1.27 -9.72 3.49
N HIS A 5 -0.42 -9.03 4.26
CA HIS A 5 0.51 -8.05 3.70
C HIS A 5 1.64 -8.71 2.91
N ASN A 6 2.16 -9.83 3.42
CA ASN A 6 3.24 -10.58 2.77
C ASN A 6 2.73 -11.91 2.23
N ASN A 7 3.10 -12.18 0.99
CA ASN A 7 2.73 -13.42 0.31
C ASN A 7 3.80 -14.49 0.60
N THR A 8 3.55 -15.35 1.59
CA THR A 8 4.39 -16.48 1.96
C THR A 8 3.68 -17.80 1.62
N PRO A 9 4.39 -18.95 1.53
CA PRO A 9 3.73 -20.25 1.36
C PRO A 9 2.63 -20.51 2.40
N PHE A 10 2.85 -20.10 3.65
CA PHE A 10 1.85 -20.20 4.70
C PHE A 10 0.62 -19.34 4.42
N THR A 11 0.78 -18.05 4.13
CA THR A 11 -0.36 -17.16 3.86
C THR A 11 -1.11 -17.55 2.59
N GLN A 12 -0.43 -18.13 1.61
CA GLN A 12 -1.05 -18.68 0.40
C GLN A 12 -1.90 -19.93 0.67
N SER A 13 -1.56 -20.71 1.69
CA SER A 13 -2.35 -21.88 2.11
C SER A 13 -3.57 -21.51 2.96
N CYS A 14 -3.68 -20.26 3.43
CA CYS A 14 -4.82 -19.80 4.22
C CYS A 14 -6.01 -19.46 3.31
N LEU A 15 -6.79 -20.44 2.91
CA LEU A 15 -7.85 -20.31 1.91
C LEU A 15 -9.28 -20.26 2.49
N GLU A 16 -9.41 -20.45 3.80
CA GLU A 16 -10.70 -20.40 4.46
C GLU A 16 -11.32 -18.99 4.41
N TYR A 17 -12.65 -18.94 4.32
CA TYR A 17 -13.40 -17.67 4.23
C TYR A 17 -13.25 -16.81 5.49
N ARG A 18 -13.08 -17.45 6.68
CA ARG A 18 -12.95 -16.73 7.96
C ARG A 18 -11.83 -17.31 8.82
N TYR A 19 -11.14 -16.41 9.50
CA TYR A 19 -10.22 -16.73 10.59
C TYR A 19 -10.50 -15.78 11.77
N GLY A 20 -10.66 -16.32 12.99
CA GLY A 20 -10.93 -15.52 14.18
C GLY A 20 -12.15 -14.59 14.06
N GLY A 21 -13.19 -15.00 13.31
CA GLY A 21 -14.37 -14.18 13.06
C GLY A 21 -14.24 -13.13 11.94
N LEU A 22 -13.03 -12.89 11.44
CA LEU A 22 -12.78 -11.93 10.37
C LEU A 22 -12.81 -12.59 8.99
N ILE A 23 -13.35 -11.88 8.00
CA ILE A 23 -13.40 -12.33 6.61
C ILE A 23 -12.02 -12.19 5.98
N ASN A 24 -11.52 -13.28 5.39
CA ASN A 24 -10.29 -13.35 4.62
C ASN A 24 -10.56 -12.99 3.14
N VAL A 25 -10.12 -11.83 2.70
CA VAL A 25 -10.31 -11.41 1.30
C VAL A 25 -9.38 -12.13 0.30
N TYR A 26 -8.48 -13.00 0.77
CA TYR A 26 -7.66 -13.90 -0.05
C TYR A 26 -8.14 -15.37 -0.02
N SER A 27 -9.33 -15.61 0.53
CA SER A 27 -9.94 -16.94 0.53
C SER A 27 -10.25 -17.45 -0.87
N SER A 28 -10.50 -18.76 -0.99
CA SER A 28 -10.98 -19.36 -2.24
C SER A 28 -12.24 -18.68 -2.76
N TYR A 29 -13.16 -18.30 -1.88
CA TYR A 29 -14.39 -17.59 -2.25
C TYR A 29 -14.12 -16.32 -3.05
N PHE A 30 -13.22 -15.43 -2.58
CA PHE A 30 -12.89 -14.21 -3.32
C PHE A 30 -12.16 -14.49 -4.62
N LYS A 31 -11.27 -15.48 -4.64
CA LYS A 31 -10.55 -15.87 -5.86
C LYS A 31 -11.47 -16.42 -6.96
N GLU A 32 -12.56 -17.07 -6.58
CA GLU A 32 -13.51 -17.66 -7.51
C GLU A 32 -14.61 -16.70 -7.97
N HIS A 33 -14.99 -15.73 -7.12
CA HIS A 33 -16.15 -14.88 -7.38
C HIS A 33 -15.81 -13.42 -7.68
N TYR A 34 -14.54 -13.01 -7.52
CA TYR A 34 -14.12 -11.63 -7.74
C TYR A 34 -12.97 -11.56 -8.74
N ASN A 35 -13.09 -10.64 -9.68
CA ASN A 35 -11.93 -10.24 -10.49
C ASN A 35 -10.93 -9.52 -9.58
N TYR A 36 -9.65 -9.75 -9.78
CA TYR A 36 -8.61 -9.13 -8.99
C TYR A 36 -7.78 -8.18 -9.85
N CYS A 37 -7.64 -6.94 -9.38
CA CYS A 37 -6.81 -5.93 -10.01
C CYS A 37 -5.90 -5.31 -8.97
N GLY A 38 -4.58 -5.28 -9.22
CA GLY A 38 -3.60 -4.78 -8.25
C GLY A 38 -2.45 -4.01 -8.88
N ASP A 39 -1.99 -2.97 -8.17
CA ASP A 39 -0.86 -2.12 -8.55
C ASP A 39 0.48 -2.61 -7.99
N SER A 40 0.63 -3.91 -7.79
CA SER A 40 1.85 -4.52 -7.28
C SER A 40 3.09 -4.10 -8.08
N LEU A 41 4.19 -3.79 -7.38
CA LEU A 41 5.44 -3.28 -7.96
C LEU A 41 5.31 -1.90 -8.65
N GLY A 42 4.25 -1.15 -8.34
CA GLY A 42 4.07 0.22 -8.79
C GLY A 42 3.47 0.38 -10.19
N TYR A 43 2.87 -0.67 -10.72
CA TYR A 43 2.12 -0.61 -11.98
C TYR A 43 1.05 -1.70 -12.05
N TRP A 44 0.04 -1.48 -12.88
CA TRP A 44 -1.01 -2.47 -13.17
C TRP A 44 -0.42 -3.60 -14.03
N ARG A 45 -0.04 -4.68 -13.38
CA ARG A 45 0.81 -5.70 -14.00
C ARG A 45 0.06 -6.59 -14.99
N PHE A 46 -1.20 -6.87 -14.73
CA PHE A 46 -2.02 -7.76 -15.55
C PHE A 46 -3.08 -6.97 -16.29
N ASP A 47 -3.99 -6.34 -15.55
CA ASP A 47 -5.08 -5.56 -16.10
C ASP A 47 -5.02 -4.15 -15.54
N ARG A 48 -5.26 -3.15 -16.38
CA ARG A 48 -5.38 -1.77 -15.92
C ARG A 48 -6.72 -1.57 -15.23
N LEU A 49 -6.73 -0.90 -14.10
CA LEU A 49 -7.96 -0.64 -13.35
C LEU A 49 -9.03 0.05 -14.22
N GLU A 50 -8.63 1.01 -15.05
CA GLU A 50 -9.53 1.71 -15.97
C GLU A 50 -10.21 0.75 -16.96
N GLU A 51 -9.47 -0.20 -17.53
CA GLU A 51 -9.98 -1.19 -18.47
C GLU A 51 -10.95 -2.15 -17.77
N VAL A 52 -10.59 -2.61 -16.56
CA VAL A 52 -11.44 -3.51 -15.76
C VAL A 52 -12.73 -2.83 -15.33
N LEU A 53 -12.71 -1.55 -14.99
CA LEU A 53 -13.91 -0.79 -14.61
C LEU A 53 -14.86 -0.53 -15.79
N GLN A 54 -14.37 -0.56 -17.04
CA GLN A 54 -15.16 -0.41 -18.24
C GLN A 54 -15.69 -1.73 -18.80
N ASP A 55 -15.20 -2.86 -18.28
CA ASP A 55 -15.63 -4.19 -18.72
C ASP A 55 -16.99 -4.55 -18.11
N PRO A 56 -18.07 -4.68 -18.93
CA PRO A 56 -19.39 -5.00 -18.43
C PRO A 56 -19.53 -6.41 -17.85
N GLU A 57 -18.60 -7.30 -18.14
CA GLU A 57 -18.58 -8.67 -17.60
C GLU A 57 -18.06 -8.71 -16.16
N VAL A 58 -17.34 -7.67 -15.71
CA VAL A 58 -16.81 -7.57 -14.36
C VAL A 58 -17.88 -7.05 -13.40
N GLN A 59 -18.54 -7.94 -12.68
CA GLN A 59 -19.60 -7.58 -11.72
C GLN A 59 -19.07 -7.46 -10.28
N HIS A 60 -18.00 -8.16 -9.96
CA HIS A 60 -17.38 -8.16 -8.64
C HIS A 60 -15.88 -7.92 -8.77
N LEU A 61 -15.37 -6.87 -8.18
CA LEU A 61 -13.97 -6.47 -8.29
C LEU A 61 -13.33 -6.29 -6.92
N GLN A 62 -12.18 -6.93 -6.73
CA GLN A 62 -11.27 -6.69 -5.63
C GLN A 62 -10.07 -5.89 -6.14
N VAL A 63 -9.87 -4.69 -5.60
CA VAL A 63 -8.75 -3.83 -5.96
C VAL A 63 -7.74 -3.76 -4.83
N LEU A 64 -6.47 -3.99 -5.14
CA LEU A 64 -5.35 -3.76 -4.24
C LEU A 64 -4.55 -2.56 -4.73
N THR A 65 -4.38 -1.58 -3.86
CA THR A 65 -3.52 -0.42 -4.13
C THR A 65 -2.51 -0.23 -2.99
N HIS A 66 -1.37 0.35 -3.32
CA HIS A 66 -0.33 0.72 -2.35
C HIS A 66 -0.19 2.24 -2.33
N ASP A 67 -0.18 2.82 -1.14
CA ASP A 67 -0.07 4.27 -0.93
C ASP A 67 1.18 4.89 -1.56
N ALA A 68 2.30 4.17 -1.56
CA ALA A 68 3.53 4.59 -2.22
C ALA A 68 3.39 4.79 -3.74
N ASN A 69 2.33 4.22 -4.36
CA ASN A 69 2.04 4.38 -5.78
C ASN A 69 1.14 5.60 -6.06
N TRP A 70 0.56 6.21 -5.04
CA TRP A 70 -0.27 7.40 -5.18
C TRP A 70 0.63 8.63 -5.27
N ALA A 71 0.68 9.23 -6.44
CA ALA A 71 1.48 10.41 -6.71
C ALA A 71 0.65 11.42 -7.51
N ASP A 72 0.87 12.71 -7.23
CA ASP A 72 0.18 13.82 -7.89
C ASP A 72 0.54 13.94 -9.38
N GLU A 73 1.60 13.27 -9.80
CA GLU A 73 2.14 13.30 -11.16
C GLU A 73 2.51 11.89 -11.64
N PRO A 74 2.48 11.62 -12.95
CA PRO A 74 2.95 10.36 -13.50
C PRO A 74 4.45 10.16 -13.28
N LEU A 75 4.80 9.23 -12.41
CA LEU A 75 6.18 8.87 -12.11
C LEU A 75 6.43 7.39 -12.40
N SER A 76 7.66 7.05 -12.81
CA SER A 76 8.03 5.64 -12.89
C SER A 76 7.96 4.98 -11.50
N PRO A 77 7.75 3.66 -11.39
CA PRO A 77 7.63 2.95 -10.11
C PRO A 77 8.80 3.24 -9.15
N ARG A 78 10.04 3.23 -9.68
CA ARG A 78 11.23 3.56 -8.88
C ARG A 78 11.21 4.99 -8.33
N LYS A 79 10.80 5.97 -9.16
CA LYS A 79 10.73 7.37 -8.73
C LYS A 79 9.64 7.58 -7.69
N ARG A 80 8.46 6.96 -7.86
CA ARG A 80 7.36 6.99 -6.87
C ARG A 80 7.81 6.44 -5.53
N PHE A 81 8.40 5.24 -5.53
CA PHE A 81 8.90 4.62 -4.31
C PHE A 81 9.96 5.49 -3.62
N SER A 82 10.94 6.01 -4.39
CA SER A 82 11.99 6.88 -3.84
C SER A 82 11.41 8.17 -3.25
N LYS A 83 10.41 8.78 -3.90
CA LYS A 83 9.70 9.98 -3.40
C LYS A 83 8.96 9.65 -2.09
N ALA A 84 8.21 8.55 -2.06
CA ALA A 84 7.48 8.12 -0.87
C ALA A 84 8.41 7.86 0.33
N MET A 85 9.52 7.17 0.12
CA MET A 85 10.50 6.90 1.17
C MET A 85 11.17 8.18 1.69
N ARG A 86 11.54 9.09 0.79
CA ARG A 86 12.12 10.39 1.16
C ARG A 86 11.15 11.21 1.99
N ASN A 87 9.92 11.39 1.52
CA ASN A 87 8.88 12.12 2.24
C ASN A 87 8.57 11.49 3.61
N HIS A 88 8.64 10.16 3.71
CA HIS A 88 8.46 9.47 4.99
C HIS A 88 9.62 9.77 5.95
N ALA A 89 10.85 9.68 5.49
CA ALA A 89 12.04 10.00 6.28
C ALA A 89 12.02 11.47 6.75
N GLU A 90 11.71 12.41 5.87
CA GLU A 90 11.60 13.84 6.21
C GLU A 90 10.55 14.09 7.30
N ARG A 91 9.37 13.43 7.20
CA ARG A 91 8.33 13.53 8.24
C ARG A 91 8.76 12.97 9.57
N LEU A 92 9.50 11.86 9.60
CA LEU A 92 10.03 11.28 10.83
C LEU A 92 11.06 12.21 11.48
N ILE A 93 11.98 12.78 10.69
CA ILE A 93 12.98 13.73 11.16
C ILE A 93 12.30 14.97 11.74
N ALA A 94 11.39 15.60 10.97
CA ALA A 94 10.64 16.76 11.43
C ALA A 94 9.85 16.49 12.71
N GLY A 95 9.21 15.32 12.81
CA GLY A 95 8.50 14.90 14.02
C GLY A 95 9.42 14.78 15.23
N GLN A 96 10.62 14.24 15.05
CA GLN A 96 11.62 14.10 16.12
C GLN A 96 12.15 15.47 16.57
N VAL A 97 12.53 16.34 15.61
CA VAL A 97 13.01 17.70 15.89
C VAL A 97 11.95 18.51 16.64
N ASN A 98 10.71 18.51 16.13
CA ASN A 98 9.60 19.20 16.80
C ASN A 98 9.33 18.65 18.22
N GLY A 99 9.50 17.35 18.42
CA GLY A 99 9.39 16.70 19.72
C GLY A 99 10.48 17.15 20.72
N LEU A 100 11.70 17.37 20.24
CA LEU A 100 12.81 17.92 21.05
C LEU A 100 12.56 19.39 21.39
N HIS A 101 12.21 20.21 20.40
CA HIS A 101 11.90 21.64 20.60
C HIS A 101 10.72 21.84 21.59
N SER A 102 9.68 21.04 21.52
CA SER A 102 8.56 21.10 22.46
C SER A 102 8.93 20.81 23.90
N LYS A 103 10.05 20.11 24.12
CA LYS A 103 10.62 19.80 25.44
C LYS A 103 11.71 20.78 25.86
N GLY A 104 11.95 21.84 25.09
CA GLY A 104 13.02 22.81 25.32
C GLY A 104 14.44 22.24 25.08
N MET A 105 14.55 21.18 24.30
CA MET A 105 15.82 20.61 23.89
C MET A 105 16.24 21.17 22.52
N LEU A 106 17.48 21.63 22.42
CA LEU A 106 18.06 22.06 21.13
C LEU A 106 18.52 20.85 20.34
N CYS A 107 18.30 20.89 19.01
CA CYS A 107 18.91 19.93 18.12
C CYS A 107 20.36 20.39 17.87
N PRO A 108 21.37 19.52 17.94
CA PRO A 108 22.77 19.92 17.77
C PRO A 108 23.10 20.57 16.43
N ASP A 109 22.30 20.33 15.40
CA ASP A 109 22.50 20.84 14.04
C ASP A 109 21.80 22.20 13.79
N ASP A 110 21.12 22.77 14.79
CA ASP A 110 20.41 24.07 14.67
C ASP A 110 21.37 25.27 14.85
N ASP A 111 22.66 25.04 15.15
CA ASP A 111 23.65 26.08 15.45
C ASP A 111 24.65 26.37 14.30
N GLU A 112 24.47 25.76 13.11
CA GLU A 112 25.33 25.99 11.95
C GLU A 112 24.60 26.82 10.85
N ASP A 113 24.38 28.11 11.15
CA ASP A 113 24.15 29.17 10.14
C ASP A 113 24.91 30.43 10.49
#